data_59cf48eab2dcdaf387b3ba97fc0915a8
#
_entry.id   59cf48eab2dcdaf387b3ba97fc0915a8
#
_cell.length_a   1.000
_cell.length_b   1.000
_cell.length_c   1.000
_cell.angle_alpha   90.00
_cell.angle_beta   90.00
_cell.angle_gamma   90.00
#
_symmetry.space_group_name_H-M   'P 1'
#
loop_
_entity.id
_entity.type
_entity.pdbx_description
1 polymer ?
#
loop_
_entity_poly.entity_id
_entity_poly.type
_entity_poly.pdbx_seq_one_letter_code
_entity_poly.pdbx_strand_id
1 'polypeptide(L)'
;MAECRGGRAVVIGGGYIGMETAAALVANRVKVTMVFPEQHCMARLFTPEIAAFYEEYYKKRGVEFIKGTVMSSFESDAEKKITAIVLKDNRQIKADMVVVGIGIRANVGLFEGQLILEKGGIKVNGKMQTSNPSVYAVGDVVAFPLKLYGDVRRLEHVDHARKSAAHAVEAIMSPEKVQDYDYLPFFYSRVFTLSWQFYGDNVGKCVLFGNPEVQKFGAFWVDKGILMGAFLEGGNKDEYLRLGTLARLRPPVKDIEMLAKEGLAYPFFPDVKGKAPSFSPDLSVTERSQVLLDTPPSYILQLSAGIAAAVGISMVAVWYAKKRRRW
;
A
#
# COMPACT_ATOMS: atom_id res chain seq x y z
N MET A 1 -16.35 -15.03 2.28
CA MET A 1 -15.95 -15.31 0.87
C MET A 1 -16.69 -16.49 0.29
N ALA A 2 -16.85 -17.63 0.98
CA ALA A 2 -17.62 -18.77 0.46
C ALA A 2 -19.10 -18.44 0.14
N GLU A 3 -19.73 -17.62 0.96
CA GLU A 3 -21.13 -17.19 0.80
C GLU A 3 -21.37 -16.21 -0.35
N CYS A 4 -20.32 -15.56 -0.87
CA CYS A 4 -20.42 -14.56 -1.94
C CYS A 4 -20.02 -15.10 -3.32
N ARG A 5 -19.71 -16.41 -3.46
CA ARG A 5 -19.36 -16.99 -4.76
C ARG A 5 -20.53 -16.87 -5.74
N GLY A 6 -20.27 -16.30 -6.90
CA GLY A 6 -21.29 -16.05 -7.93
C GLY A 6 -22.16 -14.82 -7.65
N GLY A 7 -21.97 -14.12 -6.52
CA GLY A 7 -22.62 -12.87 -6.19
C GLY A 7 -22.05 -11.65 -6.91
N ARG A 8 -22.59 -10.48 -6.58
CA ARG A 8 -22.23 -9.17 -7.14
C ARG A 8 -21.63 -8.31 -6.05
N ALA A 9 -20.43 -7.81 -6.26
CA ALA A 9 -19.80 -6.84 -5.38
C ALA A 9 -19.66 -5.49 -6.09
N VAL A 10 -19.94 -4.42 -5.35
CA VAL A 10 -19.58 -3.07 -5.77
C VAL A 10 -18.42 -2.58 -4.91
N VAL A 11 -17.35 -2.16 -5.56
CA VAL A 11 -16.16 -1.60 -4.91
C VAL A 11 -16.16 -0.09 -5.14
N ILE A 12 -16.29 0.68 -4.06
CA ILE A 12 -16.28 2.15 -4.09
C ILE A 12 -14.86 2.63 -3.84
N GLY A 13 -14.27 3.28 -4.85
CA GLY A 13 -12.92 3.82 -4.83
C GLY A 13 -11.98 3.13 -5.82
N GLY A 14 -11.24 3.95 -6.57
CA GLY A 14 -10.29 3.52 -7.62
C GLY A 14 -8.82 3.50 -7.16
N GLY A 15 -8.54 3.59 -5.86
CA GLY A 15 -7.20 3.53 -5.30
C GLY A 15 -6.69 2.10 -5.04
N TYR A 16 -5.59 1.95 -4.29
CA TYR A 16 -4.96 0.66 -3.95
C TYR A 16 -5.95 -0.38 -3.42
N ILE A 17 -6.66 -0.03 -2.35
CA ILE A 17 -7.59 -0.93 -1.66
C ILE A 17 -8.69 -1.39 -2.62
N GLY A 18 -9.22 -0.45 -3.41
CA GLY A 18 -10.25 -0.76 -4.39
C GLY A 18 -9.77 -1.73 -5.46
N MET A 19 -8.61 -1.45 -6.06
CA MET A 19 -8.03 -2.29 -7.11
C MET A 19 -7.66 -3.69 -6.57
N GLU A 20 -6.96 -3.79 -5.46
CA GLU A 20 -6.57 -5.08 -4.87
C GLU A 20 -7.79 -5.90 -4.44
N THR A 21 -8.80 -5.26 -3.84
CA THR A 21 -10.04 -5.92 -3.45
C THR A 21 -10.82 -6.43 -4.67
N ALA A 22 -10.94 -5.60 -5.73
CA ALA A 22 -11.60 -6.00 -6.97
C ALA A 22 -10.90 -7.22 -7.61
N ALA A 23 -9.57 -7.23 -7.66
CA ALA A 23 -8.80 -8.36 -8.16
C ALA A 23 -9.05 -9.64 -7.33
N ALA A 24 -9.04 -9.54 -6.00
CA ALA A 24 -9.28 -10.66 -5.11
C ALA A 24 -10.72 -11.22 -5.26
N LEU A 25 -11.71 -10.34 -5.39
CA LEU A 25 -13.11 -10.74 -5.57
C LEU A 25 -13.32 -11.45 -6.91
N VAL A 26 -12.79 -10.92 -8.01
CA VAL A 26 -12.88 -11.56 -9.33
C VAL A 26 -12.17 -12.92 -9.34
N ALA A 27 -10.99 -13.04 -8.73
CA ALA A 27 -10.30 -14.31 -8.57
C ALA A 27 -11.13 -15.36 -7.82
N ASN A 28 -12.06 -14.91 -6.95
CA ASN A 28 -13.02 -15.75 -6.24
C ASN A 28 -14.39 -15.89 -6.96
N ARG A 29 -14.48 -15.57 -8.24
CA ARG A 29 -15.68 -15.68 -9.08
C ARG A 29 -16.85 -14.79 -8.67
N VAL A 30 -16.57 -13.64 -8.06
CA VAL A 30 -17.54 -12.60 -7.77
C VAL A 30 -17.59 -11.63 -8.96
N LYS A 31 -18.79 -11.21 -9.38
CA LYS A 31 -18.95 -10.15 -10.38
C LYS A 31 -18.66 -8.82 -9.73
N VAL A 32 -17.75 -8.03 -10.28
CA VAL A 32 -17.28 -6.79 -9.64
C VAL A 32 -17.57 -5.59 -10.52
N THR A 33 -18.20 -4.57 -9.93
CA THR A 33 -18.31 -3.23 -10.50
C THR A 33 -17.56 -2.26 -9.60
N MET A 34 -16.60 -1.52 -10.15
CA MET A 34 -15.88 -0.45 -9.44
C MET A 34 -16.52 0.90 -9.73
N VAL A 35 -16.68 1.73 -8.69
CA VAL A 35 -17.27 3.08 -8.79
C VAL A 35 -16.33 4.08 -8.14
N PHE A 36 -15.93 5.13 -8.86
CA PHE A 36 -15.10 6.21 -8.34
C PHE A 36 -15.24 7.51 -9.15
N PRO A 37 -14.98 8.69 -8.53
CA PRO A 37 -15.21 9.99 -9.17
C PRO A 37 -14.15 10.37 -10.20
N GLU A 38 -12.94 9.83 -10.09
CA GLU A 38 -11.85 10.15 -10.99
C GLU A 38 -12.08 9.55 -12.39
N GLN A 39 -11.43 10.13 -13.41
CA GLN A 39 -11.49 9.61 -14.78
C GLN A 39 -10.68 8.32 -14.95
N HIS A 40 -9.72 8.08 -14.06
CA HIS A 40 -8.84 6.91 -14.08
C HIS A 40 -8.61 6.35 -12.69
N CYS A 41 -8.40 5.03 -12.61
CA CYS A 41 -7.96 4.39 -11.38
C CYS A 41 -6.55 4.86 -11.00
N MET A 42 -6.20 4.78 -9.71
CA MET A 42 -4.90 5.15 -9.18
C MET A 42 -4.44 6.58 -9.54
N ALA A 43 -5.38 7.50 -9.75
CA ALA A 43 -5.13 8.84 -10.28
C ALA A 43 -4.15 9.71 -9.46
N ARG A 44 -3.90 9.35 -8.19
CA ARG A 44 -2.90 10.03 -7.36
C ARG A 44 -1.47 9.57 -7.64
N LEU A 45 -1.28 8.41 -8.28
CA LEU A 45 0.03 7.82 -8.52
C LEU A 45 0.32 7.68 -10.00
N PHE A 46 -0.65 7.22 -10.79
CA PHE A 46 -0.47 6.89 -12.20
C PHE A 46 -0.88 8.03 -13.11
N THR A 47 -0.21 8.12 -14.26
CA THR A 47 -0.70 8.92 -15.37
C THR A 47 -1.89 8.23 -16.05
N PRO A 48 -2.69 8.94 -16.89
CA PRO A 48 -3.78 8.35 -17.64
C PRO A 48 -3.37 7.10 -18.46
N GLU A 49 -2.17 7.12 -19.05
CA GLU A 49 -1.66 6.03 -19.88
C GLU A 49 -1.38 4.77 -19.04
N ILE A 50 -0.72 4.92 -17.89
CA ILE A 50 -0.47 3.80 -16.97
C ILE A 50 -1.80 3.27 -16.44
N ALA A 51 -2.69 4.15 -16.00
CA ALA A 51 -3.99 3.76 -15.46
C ALA A 51 -4.85 3.03 -16.50
N ALA A 52 -4.83 3.48 -17.77
CA ALA A 52 -5.57 2.85 -18.86
C ALA A 52 -5.14 1.38 -19.08
N PHE A 53 -3.83 1.09 -18.97
CA PHE A 53 -3.33 -0.29 -19.03
C PHE A 53 -4.00 -1.17 -17.95
N TYR A 54 -4.02 -0.72 -16.70
CA TYR A 54 -4.64 -1.49 -15.60
C TYR A 54 -6.14 -1.61 -15.77
N GLU A 55 -6.84 -0.54 -16.15
CA GLU A 55 -8.28 -0.57 -16.39
C GLU A 55 -8.64 -1.60 -17.49
N GLU A 56 -7.90 -1.62 -18.58
CA GLU A 56 -8.12 -2.58 -19.67
C GLU A 56 -7.81 -4.02 -19.22
N TYR A 57 -6.74 -4.19 -18.44
CA TYR A 57 -6.37 -5.48 -17.87
C TYR A 57 -7.47 -6.04 -16.95
N TYR A 58 -8.10 -5.19 -16.15
CA TYR A 58 -9.21 -5.54 -15.27
C TYR A 58 -10.50 -5.82 -16.04
N LYS A 59 -10.84 -5.00 -17.05
CA LYS A 59 -12.00 -5.22 -17.93
C LYS A 59 -11.94 -6.57 -18.60
N LYS A 60 -10.79 -6.97 -19.13
CA LYS A 60 -10.57 -8.30 -19.74
C LYS A 60 -10.82 -9.45 -18.76
N ARG A 61 -10.80 -9.18 -17.45
CA ARG A 61 -11.09 -10.14 -16.37
C ARG A 61 -12.49 -10.01 -15.80
N GLY A 62 -13.33 -9.20 -16.43
CA GLY A 62 -14.75 -9.06 -16.07
C GLY A 62 -15.05 -8.03 -15.00
N VAL A 63 -14.12 -7.10 -14.71
CA VAL A 63 -14.41 -5.94 -13.85
C VAL A 63 -15.07 -4.85 -14.69
N GLU A 64 -16.20 -4.35 -14.22
CA GLU A 64 -16.87 -3.18 -14.77
C GLU A 64 -16.41 -1.91 -14.06
N PHE A 65 -16.25 -0.81 -14.80
CA PHE A 65 -15.88 0.50 -14.25
C PHE A 65 -16.97 1.53 -14.50
N ILE A 66 -17.43 2.16 -13.44
CA ILE A 66 -18.31 3.34 -13.47
C ILE A 66 -17.51 4.51 -12.90
N LYS A 67 -17.08 5.39 -13.79
CA LYS A 67 -16.19 6.53 -13.49
C LYS A 67 -16.95 7.86 -13.50
N GLY A 68 -16.40 8.89 -12.86
CA GLY A 68 -16.96 10.24 -12.87
C GLY A 68 -18.18 10.42 -11.96
N THR A 69 -18.47 9.47 -11.06
CA THR A 69 -19.60 9.54 -10.13
C THR A 69 -19.24 8.90 -8.78
N VAL A 70 -20.10 9.12 -7.80
CA VAL A 70 -19.96 8.58 -6.45
C VAL A 70 -21.26 7.90 -6.01
N MET A 71 -21.14 7.00 -5.04
CA MET A 71 -22.28 6.41 -4.35
C MET A 71 -22.97 7.50 -3.50
N SER A 72 -24.28 7.51 -3.54
CA SER A 72 -25.16 8.39 -2.77
C SER A 72 -25.75 7.67 -1.54
N SER A 73 -26.25 6.44 -1.73
CA SER A 73 -26.88 5.67 -0.66
C SER A 73 -26.82 4.17 -0.92
N PHE A 74 -27.19 3.40 0.11
CA PHE A 74 -27.39 1.96 0.03
C PHE A 74 -28.90 1.65 0.02
N GLU A 75 -29.26 0.56 -0.64
CA GLU A 75 -30.56 -0.08 -0.51
C GLU A 75 -30.41 -1.43 0.18
N SER A 76 -31.37 -1.79 1.00
CA SER A 76 -31.40 -3.06 1.73
C SER A 76 -32.80 -3.64 1.76
N ASP A 77 -32.88 -4.96 1.93
CA ASP A 77 -34.14 -5.68 2.17
C ASP A 77 -34.66 -5.52 3.61
N ALA A 78 -35.73 -6.24 3.93
CA ALA A 78 -36.36 -6.23 5.26
C ALA A 78 -35.44 -6.80 6.35
N GLU A 79 -34.49 -7.69 6.00
CA GLU A 79 -33.48 -8.27 6.85
C GLU A 79 -32.22 -7.40 6.98
N LYS A 80 -32.22 -6.18 6.41
CA LYS A 80 -31.11 -5.23 6.37
C LYS A 80 -29.87 -5.72 5.57
N LYS A 81 -30.06 -6.67 4.65
CA LYS A 81 -29.02 -7.07 3.71
C LYS A 81 -29.00 -6.11 2.53
N ILE A 82 -27.81 -5.73 2.08
CA ILE A 82 -27.62 -4.85 0.92
C ILE A 82 -28.14 -5.55 -0.32
N THR A 83 -28.96 -4.84 -1.11
CA THR A 83 -29.52 -5.29 -2.39
C THR A 83 -29.02 -4.46 -3.57
N ALA A 84 -28.69 -3.18 -3.32
CA ALA A 84 -28.18 -2.27 -4.32
C ALA A 84 -27.45 -1.08 -3.69
N ILE A 85 -26.70 -0.34 -4.52
CA ILE A 85 -26.29 1.03 -4.26
C ILE A 85 -26.99 1.98 -5.24
N VAL A 86 -27.19 3.22 -4.80
CA VAL A 86 -27.67 4.32 -5.64
C VAL A 86 -26.52 5.28 -5.86
N LEU A 87 -26.28 5.66 -7.11
CA LEU A 87 -25.27 6.64 -7.49
C LEU A 87 -25.83 8.07 -7.41
N LYS A 88 -24.96 9.07 -7.40
CA LYS A 88 -25.38 10.49 -7.36
C LYS A 88 -26.20 10.90 -8.58
N ASP A 89 -26.05 10.21 -9.71
CA ASP A 89 -26.85 10.41 -10.94
C ASP A 89 -28.13 9.55 -10.98
N ASN A 90 -28.56 9.00 -9.84
CA ASN A 90 -29.74 8.15 -9.63
C ASN A 90 -29.69 6.78 -10.31
N ARG A 91 -28.60 6.37 -10.93
CA ARG A 91 -28.44 4.98 -11.37
C ARG A 91 -28.36 4.05 -10.18
N GLN A 92 -29.03 2.91 -10.30
CA GLN A 92 -29.06 1.85 -9.29
C GLN A 92 -28.20 0.67 -9.75
N ILE A 93 -27.29 0.21 -8.90
CA ILE A 93 -26.40 -0.91 -9.17
C ILE A 93 -26.67 -2.02 -8.15
N LYS A 94 -27.14 -3.15 -8.63
CA LYS A 94 -27.42 -4.32 -7.78
C LYS A 94 -26.13 -4.84 -7.13
N ALA A 95 -26.17 -5.06 -5.83
CA ALA A 95 -25.02 -5.53 -5.06
C ALA A 95 -25.46 -6.45 -3.92
N ASP A 96 -24.75 -7.54 -3.75
CA ASP A 96 -24.88 -8.44 -2.60
C ASP A 96 -23.81 -8.14 -1.54
N MET A 97 -22.79 -7.37 -1.95
CA MET A 97 -21.69 -6.86 -1.10
C MET A 97 -21.24 -5.49 -1.60
N VAL A 98 -20.89 -4.61 -0.68
CA VAL A 98 -20.23 -3.33 -0.98
C VAL A 98 -18.96 -3.21 -0.16
N VAL A 99 -17.86 -2.88 -0.85
CA VAL A 99 -16.57 -2.58 -0.23
C VAL A 99 -16.23 -1.12 -0.47
N VAL A 100 -15.96 -0.37 0.59
CA VAL A 100 -15.66 1.07 0.51
C VAL A 100 -14.18 1.30 0.76
N GLY A 101 -13.46 1.75 -0.28
CA GLY A 101 -12.02 2.04 -0.25
C GLY A 101 -11.69 3.43 -0.77
N ILE A 102 -12.30 4.46 -0.17
CA ILE A 102 -12.23 5.87 -0.62
C ILE A 102 -11.06 6.67 -0.02
N GLY A 103 -10.09 6.01 0.54
CA GLY A 103 -8.94 6.60 1.23
C GLY A 103 -9.07 6.54 2.75
N ILE A 104 -8.06 7.07 3.43
CA ILE A 104 -7.99 7.07 4.88
C ILE A 104 -7.89 8.49 5.46
N ARG A 105 -8.28 8.60 6.72
CA ARG A 105 -7.98 9.73 7.58
C ARG A 105 -7.34 9.18 8.86
N ALA A 106 -6.20 9.72 9.25
CA ALA A 106 -5.53 9.29 10.47
C ALA A 106 -6.40 9.60 11.71
N ASN A 107 -6.46 8.65 12.64
CA ASN A 107 -7.24 8.76 13.87
C ASN A 107 -6.49 9.59 14.91
N VAL A 108 -6.38 10.89 14.69
CA VAL A 108 -5.64 11.82 15.57
C VAL A 108 -6.51 12.51 16.61
N GLY A 109 -7.83 12.35 16.56
CA GLY A 109 -8.78 13.06 17.45
C GLY A 109 -8.51 12.89 18.94
N LEU A 110 -7.98 11.74 19.37
CA LEU A 110 -7.59 11.49 20.76
C LEU A 110 -6.43 12.37 21.22
N PHE A 111 -5.65 12.93 20.30
CA PHE A 111 -4.42 13.69 20.56
C PHE A 111 -4.58 15.19 20.29
N GLU A 112 -5.75 15.62 19.82
CA GLU A 112 -6.06 17.04 19.60
C GLU A 112 -5.93 17.82 20.92
N GLY A 113 -5.24 18.95 20.88
CA GLY A 113 -4.93 19.77 22.06
C GLY A 113 -3.83 19.21 22.97
N GLN A 114 -3.35 17.97 22.75
CA GLN A 114 -2.27 17.36 23.53
C GLN A 114 -0.94 17.31 22.75
N LEU A 115 -1.01 17.05 21.44
CA LEU A 115 0.15 16.95 20.54
C LEU A 115 -0.01 17.91 19.36
N ILE A 116 1.11 18.34 18.79
CA ILE A 116 1.08 19.16 17.57
C ILE A 116 0.71 18.26 16.39
N LEU A 117 -0.32 18.68 15.64
CA LEU A 117 -0.76 18.03 14.43
C LEU A 117 -0.30 18.79 13.18
N GLU A 118 0.09 18.07 12.13
CA GLU A 118 0.49 18.64 10.84
C GLU A 118 0.09 17.67 9.71
N LYS A 119 -0.31 18.20 8.54
CA LYS A 119 -0.71 17.38 7.38
C LYS A 119 -1.75 16.29 7.71
N GLY A 120 -2.61 16.52 8.71
CA GLY A 120 -3.61 15.54 9.16
C GLY A 120 -3.05 14.37 9.95
N GLY A 121 -1.81 14.46 10.43
CA GLY A 121 -1.14 13.46 11.27
C GLY A 121 -0.52 14.09 12.52
N ILE A 122 0.07 13.27 13.38
CA ILE A 122 0.85 13.73 14.55
C ILE A 122 2.22 14.14 14.05
N LYS A 123 2.60 15.39 14.32
CA LYS A 123 3.94 15.89 13.96
C LYS A 123 5.01 15.22 14.81
N VAL A 124 6.05 14.70 14.14
CA VAL A 124 7.23 14.13 14.79
C VAL A 124 8.52 14.76 14.25
N ASN A 125 9.59 14.66 15.04
CA ASN A 125 10.94 14.99 14.58
C ASN A 125 11.58 13.81 13.82
N GLY A 126 12.84 13.96 13.39
CA GLY A 126 13.58 12.91 12.69
C GLY A 126 13.83 11.63 13.51
N LYS A 127 13.55 11.63 14.80
CA LYS A 127 13.64 10.46 15.69
C LYS A 127 12.26 9.88 16.06
N MET A 128 11.20 10.23 15.33
CA MET A 128 9.80 9.83 15.57
C MET A 128 9.23 10.33 16.90
N GLN A 129 9.86 11.32 17.56
CA GLN A 129 9.41 11.90 18.81
C GLN A 129 8.43 13.03 18.53
N THR A 130 7.34 13.10 19.27
CA THR A 130 6.29 14.13 19.13
C THR A 130 6.65 15.42 19.85
N SER A 131 5.71 16.37 19.95
CA SER A 131 5.85 17.56 20.76
C SER A 131 5.94 17.29 22.28
N ASN A 132 5.52 16.11 22.72
CA ASN A 132 5.77 15.61 24.08
C ASN A 132 6.97 14.65 24.03
N PRO A 133 8.09 14.96 24.74
CA PRO A 133 9.31 14.16 24.69
C PRO A 133 9.16 12.69 25.13
N SER A 134 8.13 12.38 25.90
CA SER A 134 7.83 11.01 26.35
C SER A 134 6.94 10.23 25.39
N VAL A 135 6.50 10.85 24.29
CA VAL A 135 5.56 10.24 23.33
C VAL A 135 6.20 10.16 21.96
N TYR A 136 6.19 8.95 21.39
CA TYR A 136 6.62 8.66 20.04
C TYR A 136 5.41 8.26 19.20
N ALA A 137 5.43 8.59 17.90
CA ALA A 137 4.41 8.17 16.96
C ALA A 137 5.06 7.64 15.69
N VAL A 138 4.46 6.59 15.08
CA VAL A 138 5.02 5.89 13.93
C VAL A 138 3.92 5.46 12.95
N GLY A 139 4.28 5.15 11.72
CA GLY A 139 3.37 4.62 10.69
C GLY A 139 2.48 5.70 10.08
N ASP A 140 1.29 5.30 9.63
CA ASP A 140 0.38 6.12 8.82
C ASP A 140 -0.13 7.38 9.53
N VAL A 141 -0.05 7.40 10.87
CA VAL A 141 -0.52 8.51 11.69
C VAL A 141 0.46 9.68 11.77
N VAL A 142 1.73 9.48 11.36
CA VAL A 142 2.77 10.51 11.58
C VAL A 142 3.00 11.42 10.38
N ALA A 143 3.18 12.71 10.67
CA ALA A 143 3.76 13.70 9.78
C ALA A 143 5.21 13.93 10.18
N PHE A 144 6.15 13.54 9.33
CA PHE A 144 7.57 13.49 9.59
C PHE A 144 8.39 14.28 8.54
N PRO A 145 9.58 14.79 8.90
CA PRO A 145 10.45 15.46 7.95
C PRO A 145 11.04 14.45 6.97
N LEU A 146 10.66 14.54 5.69
CA LEU A 146 11.19 13.71 4.61
C LEU A 146 12.43 14.39 4.02
N LYS A 147 13.60 14.03 4.52
CA LYS A 147 14.88 14.65 4.15
C LYS A 147 15.16 14.68 2.65
N LEU A 148 14.83 13.60 1.95
CA LEU A 148 15.10 13.44 0.52
C LEU A 148 14.50 14.55 -0.34
N TYR A 149 13.36 15.11 0.09
CA TYR A 149 12.64 16.17 -0.63
C TYR A 149 12.58 17.50 0.14
N GLY A 150 13.02 17.51 1.40
CA GLY A 150 13.10 18.75 2.21
C GLY A 150 11.74 19.25 2.70
N ASP A 151 10.73 18.40 2.78
CA ASP A 151 9.37 18.74 3.20
C ASP A 151 8.87 17.81 4.32
N VAL A 152 7.70 18.16 4.89
CA VAL A 152 7.00 17.31 5.85
C VAL A 152 5.94 16.50 5.12
N ARG A 153 5.94 15.19 5.30
CA ARG A 153 4.97 14.28 4.68
C ARG A 153 4.33 13.32 5.67
N ARG A 154 3.17 12.82 5.29
CA ARG A 154 2.50 11.68 5.89
C ARG A 154 2.37 10.62 4.79
N LEU A 155 2.88 9.43 5.04
CA LEU A 155 2.90 8.32 4.08
C LEU A 155 2.14 7.13 4.63
N GLU A 156 1.31 6.53 3.80
CA GLU A 156 0.36 5.48 4.16
C GLU A 156 0.77 4.17 3.49
N HIS A 157 1.85 3.55 3.98
CA HIS A 157 2.30 2.27 3.45
C HIS A 157 2.99 1.41 4.50
N VAL A 158 2.81 0.09 4.40
CA VAL A 158 3.33 -0.91 5.34
C VAL A 158 4.85 -0.85 5.51
N ASP A 159 5.60 -0.54 4.46
CA ASP A 159 7.07 -0.40 4.51
C ASP A 159 7.46 0.79 5.40
N HIS A 160 6.83 1.94 5.19
CA HIS A 160 7.02 3.12 6.06
C HIS A 160 6.63 2.82 7.51
N ALA A 161 5.48 2.18 7.72
CA ALA A 161 5.01 1.87 9.06
C ALA A 161 5.99 0.99 9.84
N ARG A 162 6.56 -0.03 9.19
CA ARG A 162 7.57 -0.92 9.79
C ARG A 162 8.89 -0.22 10.05
N LYS A 163 9.40 0.52 9.07
CA LYS A 163 10.69 1.22 9.17
C LYS A 163 10.64 2.36 10.19
N SER A 164 9.57 3.15 10.23
CA SER A 164 9.42 4.20 11.23
C SER A 164 9.30 3.63 12.64
N ALA A 165 8.63 2.48 12.83
CA ALA A 165 8.56 1.80 14.12
C ALA A 165 9.94 1.28 14.57
N ALA A 166 10.69 0.61 13.70
CA ALA A 166 12.04 0.16 14.00
C ALA A 166 12.96 1.35 14.37
N HIS A 167 12.90 2.41 13.58
CA HIS A 167 13.67 3.63 13.81
C HIS A 167 13.33 4.30 15.15
N ALA A 168 12.06 4.36 15.54
CA ALA A 168 11.64 4.89 16.83
C ALA A 168 12.20 4.06 18.00
N VAL A 169 12.19 2.72 17.88
CA VAL A 169 12.79 1.83 18.89
C VAL A 169 14.29 2.09 19.03
N GLU A 170 15.02 2.19 17.92
CA GLU A 170 16.45 2.54 17.93
C GLU A 170 16.71 3.90 18.58
N ALA A 171 15.86 4.89 18.28
CA ALA A 171 15.96 6.23 18.84
C ALA A 171 15.71 6.25 20.38
N ILE A 172 14.82 5.40 20.88
CA ILE A 172 14.57 5.22 22.32
C ILE A 172 15.73 4.50 22.99
N MET A 173 16.25 3.45 22.40
CA MET A 173 17.29 2.60 22.98
C MET A 173 18.69 3.21 22.88
N SER A 174 18.96 4.01 21.88
CA SER A 174 20.30 4.56 21.61
C SER A 174 20.23 5.98 21.03
N PRO A 175 19.66 6.96 21.75
CA PRO A 175 19.34 8.30 21.23
C PRO A 175 20.56 9.05 20.70
N GLU A 176 21.75 8.78 21.25
CA GLU A 176 23.00 9.45 20.85
C GLU A 176 23.59 8.88 19.53
N LYS A 177 23.19 7.67 19.13
CA LYS A 177 23.74 6.99 17.95
C LYS A 177 22.86 7.11 16.72
N VAL A 178 21.56 7.27 16.92
CA VAL A 178 20.58 7.28 15.84
C VAL A 178 20.57 8.62 15.12
N GLN A 179 20.79 8.58 13.82
CA GLN A 179 20.58 9.71 12.92
C GLN A 179 19.08 9.94 12.70
N ASP A 180 18.70 11.08 12.13
CA ASP A 180 17.30 11.29 11.74
C ASP A 180 16.84 10.32 10.66
N TYR A 181 15.56 9.96 10.73
CA TYR A 181 14.91 9.06 9.79
C TYR A 181 15.08 9.51 8.33
N ASP A 182 15.73 8.68 7.54
CA ASP A 182 15.97 8.92 6.13
C ASP A 182 15.25 7.86 5.28
N TYR A 183 14.07 8.21 4.81
CA TYR A 183 13.18 7.30 4.10
C TYR A 183 13.11 7.62 2.61
N LEU A 184 13.19 6.60 1.77
CA LEU A 184 12.82 6.67 0.36
C LEU A 184 11.37 6.20 0.25
N PRO A 185 10.41 7.05 -0.19
CA PRO A 185 9.05 6.62 -0.43
C PRO A 185 9.02 5.40 -1.36
N PHE A 186 8.34 4.35 -0.90
CA PHE A 186 8.26 3.07 -1.59
C PHE A 186 6.84 2.53 -1.52
N PHE A 187 6.27 2.21 -2.68
CA PHE A 187 4.95 1.65 -2.84
C PHE A 187 5.02 0.44 -3.75
N TYR A 188 4.16 -0.54 -3.53
CA TYR A 188 4.03 -1.69 -4.41
C TYR A 188 2.61 -2.23 -4.37
N SER A 189 2.21 -2.92 -5.42
CA SER A 189 0.99 -3.71 -5.42
C SER A 189 1.14 -4.97 -6.26
N ARG A 190 0.36 -5.97 -5.92
CA ARG A 190 0.25 -7.23 -6.66
C ARG A 190 -1.22 -7.50 -6.91
N VAL A 191 -1.59 -7.56 -8.18
CA VAL A 191 -2.97 -7.79 -8.60
C VAL A 191 -3.00 -8.82 -9.72
N PHE A 192 -3.72 -9.90 -9.54
CA PHE A 192 -3.69 -11.04 -10.45
C PHE A 192 -2.25 -11.56 -10.65
N THR A 193 -1.73 -11.46 -11.89
CA THR A 193 -0.35 -11.82 -12.24
C THR A 193 0.57 -10.61 -12.38
N LEU A 194 0.05 -9.40 -12.19
CA LEU A 194 0.81 -8.16 -12.27
C LEU A 194 1.47 -7.84 -10.93
N SER A 195 2.68 -7.29 -10.99
CA SER A 195 3.44 -6.86 -9.82
C SER A 195 4.31 -5.67 -10.17
N TRP A 196 4.08 -4.56 -9.50
CA TRP A 196 4.85 -3.34 -9.72
C TRP A 196 5.43 -2.78 -8.43
N GLN A 197 6.47 -2.00 -8.60
CA GLN A 197 7.08 -1.21 -7.56
C GLN A 197 7.25 0.24 -8.03
N PHE A 198 7.07 1.17 -7.09
CA PHE A 198 7.29 2.60 -7.27
C PHE A 198 8.20 3.12 -6.17
N TYR A 199 9.17 3.91 -6.54
CA TYR A 199 10.09 4.56 -5.62
C TYR A 199 10.13 6.06 -5.88
N GLY A 200 10.19 6.85 -4.81
CA GLY A 200 10.37 8.29 -4.90
C GLY A 200 9.08 9.08 -4.96
N ASP A 201 9.02 10.06 -5.86
CA ASP A 201 7.92 11.01 -6.00
C ASP A 201 7.44 11.11 -7.45
N ASN A 202 6.13 11.21 -7.66
CA ASN A 202 5.52 11.32 -9.00
C ASN A 202 5.37 12.78 -9.45
N VAL A 203 6.38 13.60 -9.21
CA VAL A 203 6.41 15.03 -9.56
C VAL A 203 7.22 15.26 -10.84
N GLY A 204 6.74 16.16 -11.68
CA GLY A 204 7.37 16.55 -12.94
C GLY A 204 6.84 15.80 -14.15
N LYS A 205 7.63 15.79 -15.24
CA LYS A 205 7.26 15.13 -16.49
C LYS A 205 7.41 13.62 -16.36
N CYS A 206 6.34 12.89 -16.64
CA CYS A 206 6.38 11.42 -16.74
C CYS A 206 6.99 11.02 -18.09
N VAL A 207 7.94 10.07 -18.06
CA VAL A 207 8.62 9.49 -19.21
C VAL A 207 8.40 7.99 -19.19
N LEU A 208 7.55 7.49 -20.07
CA LEU A 208 7.23 6.08 -20.20
C LEU A 208 8.33 5.33 -20.95
N PHE A 209 8.56 4.07 -20.61
CA PHE A 209 9.48 3.18 -21.31
C PHE A 209 8.98 1.71 -21.25
N GLY A 210 9.55 0.86 -22.10
CA GLY A 210 9.20 -0.56 -22.16
C GLY A 210 7.95 -0.83 -22.98
N ASN A 211 7.35 -2.04 -22.80
CA ASN A 211 6.20 -2.46 -23.58
C ASN A 211 5.08 -3.02 -22.70
N PRO A 212 3.93 -2.33 -22.59
CA PRO A 212 2.77 -2.78 -21.83
C PRO A 212 2.16 -4.11 -22.38
N GLU A 213 2.29 -4.40 -23.67
CA GLU A 213 1.72 -5.62 -24.26
C GLU A 213 2.33 -6.89 -23.68
N VAL A 214 3.62 -6.85 -23.36
CA VAL A 214 4.32 -7.95 -22.70
C VAL A 214 4.36 -7.78 -21.16
N GLN A 215 3.57 -6.86 -20.61
CA GLN A 215 3.47 -6.57 -19.16
C GLN A 215 4.83 -6.22 -18.54
N LYS A 216 5.71 -5.59 -19.30
CA LYS A 216 7.01 -5.11 -18.82
C LYS A 216 7.26 -3.68 -19.30
N PHE A 217 6.89 -2.73 -18.48
CA PHE A 217 6.99 -1.30 -18.77
C PHE A 217 7.19 -0.50 -17.49
N GLY A 218 7.67 0.71 -17.63
CA GLY A 218 7.90 1.58 -16.49
C GLY A 218 7.71 3.05 -16.83
N ALA A 219 7.96 3.86 -15.83
CA ALA A 219 7.93 5.31 -15.94
C ALA A 219 8.98 5.94 -15.03
N PHE A 220 9.55 7.03 -15.51
CA PHE A 220 10.36 7.94 -14.71
C PHE A 220 9.68 9.29 -14.60
N TRP A 221 9.71 9.90 -13.43
CA TRP A 221 9.28 11.29 -13.23
C TRP A 221 10.50 12.18 -13.14
N VAL A 222 10.54 13.21 -13.98
CA VAL A 222 11.67 14.11 -14.10
C VAL A 222 11.18 15.56 -13.88
N ASP A 223 11.68 16.19 -12.83
CA ASP A 223 11.42 17.61 -12.56
C ASP A 223 12.71 18.41 -12.66
N LYS A 224 12.67 19.48 -13.47
CA LYS A 224 13.84 20.37 -13.70
C LYS A 224 15.13 19.61 -14.05
N GLY A 225 15.00 18.57 -14.84
CA GLY A 225 16.13 17.75 -15.27
C GLY A 225 16.67 16.79 -14.19
N ILE A 226 15.98 16.59 -13.08
CA ILE A 226 16.36 15.70 -12.00
C ILE A 226 15.33 14.56 -11.89
N LEU A 227 15.80 13.32 -11.74
CA LEU A 227 14.92 12.17 -11.49
C LEU A 227 14.27 12.28 -10.11
N MET A 228 12.94 12.25 -10.07
CA MET A 228 12.17 12.38 -8.84
C MET A 228 11.58 11.06 -8.36
N GLY A 229 11.17 10.21 -9.28
CA GLY A 229 10.61 8.92 -8.96
C GLY A 229 10.63 7.97 -10.13
N ALA A 230 10.37 6.70 -9.84
CA ALA A 230 10.46 5.64 -10.83
C ALA A 230 9.46 4.51 -10.52
N PHE A 231 8.83 4.02 -11.56
CA PHE A 231 7.84 2.94 -11.55
C PHE A 231 8.26 1.84 -12.52
N LEU A 232 8.01 0.59 -12.16
CA LEU A 232 8.22 -0.56 -13.04
C LEU A 232 7.19 -1.64 -12.77
N GLU A 233 6.46 -2.06 -13.82
CA GLU A 233 5.65 -3.27 -13.85
C GLU A 233 6.49 -4.43 -14.44
N GLY A 234 6.36 -5.63 -13.84
CA GLY A 234 6.99 -6.84 -14.35
C GLY A 234 8.52 -6.89 -14.21
N GLY A 235 9.08 -6.11 -13.29
CA GLY A 235 10.52 -6.09 -13.02
C GLY A 235 10.99 -7.34 -12.26
N ASN A 236 12.26 -7.71 -12.45
CA ASN A 236 12.96 -8.66 -11.60
C ASN A 236 13.63 -7.96 -10.39
N LYS A 237 14.25 -8.73 -9.50
CA LYS A 237 14.88 -8.22 -8.28
C LYS A 237 15.95 -7.15 -8.55
N ASP A 238 16.80 -7.37 -9.54
CA ASP A 238 17.91 -6.46 -9.85
C ASP A 238 17.40 -5.15 -10.48
N GLU A 239 16.37 -5.25 -11.33
CA GLU A 239 15.71 -4.08 -11.92
C GLU A 239 15.03 -3.22 -10.84
N TYR A 240 14.33 -3.83 -9.88
CA TYR A 240 13.72 -3.10 -8.76
C TYR A 240 14.78 -2.48 -7.84
N LEU A 241 15.89 -3.17 -7.59
CA LEU A 241 17.01 -2.62 -6.83
C LEU A 241 17.60 -1.40 -7.54
N ARG A 242 17.83 -1.50 -8.86
CA ARG A 242 18.27 -0.37 -9.68
C ARG A 242 17.29 0.80 -9.64
N LEU A 243 16.00 0.52 -9.73
CA LEU A 243 14.94 1.52 -9.66
C LEU A 243 15.00 2.32 -8.34
N GLY A 244 15.10 1.62 -7.20
CA GLY A 244 15.23 2.23 -5.88
C GLY A 244 16.52 3.04 -5.73
N THR A 245 17.63 2.53 -6.28
CA THR A 245 18.92 3.25 -6.30
C THR A 245 18.81 4.56 -7.07
N LEU A 246 18.22 4.53 -8.25
CA LEU A 246 18.03 5.73 -9.08
C LEU A 246 17.13 6.76 -8.38
N ALA A 247 16.00 6.32 -7.81
CA ALA A 247 15.10 7.21 -7.09
C ALA A 247 15.75 7.83 -5.83
N ARG A 248 16.64 7.09 -5.16
CA ARG A 248 17.40 7.59 -4.00
C ARG A 248 18.46 8.61 -4.41
N LEU A 249 19.22 8.34 -5.46
CA LEU A 249 20.33 9.18 -5.90
C LEU A 249 19.88 10.41 -6.70
N ARG A 250 18.67 10.35 -7.28
CA ARG A 250 18.08 11.46 -8.04
C ARG A 250 19.04 12.03 -9.09
N PRO A 251 19.58 11.18 -10.01
CA PRO A 251 20.56 11.65 -10.98
C PRO A 251 19.97 12.67 -11.96
N PRO A 252 20.80 13.53 -12.55
CA PRO A 252 20.39 14.42 -13.62
C PRO A 252 20.01 13.62 -14.87
N VAL A 253 18.96 14.04 -15.54
CA VAL A 253 18.47 13.53 -16.82
C VAL A 253 18.72 14.59 -17.89
N LYS A 254 19.66 14.30 -18.80
CA LYS A 254 20.07 15.25 -19.86
C LYS A 254 19.21 15.11 -21.13
N ASP A 255 18.75 13.89 -21.43
CA ASP A 255 18.03 13.56 -22.64
C ASP A 255 16.80 12.69 -22.30
N ILE A 256 15.62 13.31 -22.44
CA ILE A 256 14.34 12.65 -22.12
C ILE A 256 13.94 11.65 -23.21
N GLU A 257 14.28 11.90 -24.47
CA GLU A 257 13.96 10.98 -25.57
C GLU A 257 14.80 9.71 -25.49
N MET A 258 16.08 9.87 -25.22
CA MET A 258 16.95 8.74 -24.92
C MET A 258 16.50 7.99 -23.67
N LEU A 259 16.04 8.67 -22.60
CA LEU A 259 15.52 8.06 -21.40
C LEU A 259 14.28 7.20 -21.71
N ALA A 260 13.35 7.70 -22.53
CA ALA A 260 12.17 6.96 -22.95
C ALA A 260 12.54 5.70 -23.76
N LYS A 261 13.54 5.80 -24.63
CA LYS A 261 14.02 4.71 -25.47
C LYS A 261 14.76 3.62 -24.69
N GLU A 262 15.71 4.04 -23.86
CA GLU A 262 16.63 3.12 -23.16
C GLU A 262 16.07 2.62 -21.82
N GLY A 263 15.11 3.36 -21.22
CA GLY A 263 14.51 2.99 -19.94
C GLY A 263 15.54 2.77 -18.84
N LEU A 264 15.53 1.60 -18.24
CA LEU A 264 16.51 1.25 -17.20
C LEU A 264 17.96 1.18 -17.72
N ALA A 265 18.21 1.02 -19.02
CA ALA A 265 19.55 1.02 -19.59
C ALA A 265 20.13 2.42 -19.80
N TYR A 266 19.31 3.47 -19.64
CA TYR A 266 19.78 4.85 -19.77
C TYR A 266 21.02 5.10 -18.90
N PRO A 267 22.08 5.78 -19.45
CA PRO A 267 23.35 5.99 -18.76
C PRO A 267 23.24 7.17 -17.76
N PHE A 268 22.57 6.96 -16.64
CA PHE A 268 22.39 7.98 -15.60
C PHE A 268 23.73 8.50 -15.02
N PHE A 269 24.79 7.70 -15.08
CA PHE A 269 26.12 8.01 -14.54
C PHE A 269 27.19 7.74 -15.62
N PRO A 270 27.28 8.57 -16.67
CA PRO A 270 28.19 8.30 -17.81
C PRO A 270 29.68 8.29 -17.44
N ASP A 271 30.06 8.99 -16.37
CA ASP A 271 31.48 9.16 -15.98
C ASP A 271 31.95 8.16 -14.92
N VAL A 272 31.09 7.28 -14.44
CA VAL A 272 31.44 6.27 -13.44
C VAL A 272 31.86 4.99 -14.16
N LYS A 273 33.14 4.81 -14.44
CA LYS A 273 33.75 3.51 -14.79
C LYS A 273 33.74 2.65 -13.52
N GLY A 274 32.67 1.92 -13.30
CA GLY A 274 32.46 1.06 -12.13
C GLY A 274 31.00 0.80 -11.85
N LYS A 275 30.70 -0.17 -10.98
CA LYS A 275 29.32 -0.41 -10.51
C LYS A 275 28.75 0.90 -9.98
N ALA A 276 27.55 1.28 -10.46
CA ALA A 276 26.78 2.34 -9.83
C ALA A 276 26.77 2.15 -8.31
N PRO A 277 26.83 3.24 -7.51
CA PRO A 277 26.80 3.12 -6.06
C PRO A 277 25.67 2.16 -5.66
N SER A 278 26.01 1.06 -5.01
CA SER A 278 25.01 0.09 -4.58
C SER A 278 24.30 0.67 -3.36
N PHE A 279 23.11 1.17 -3.56
CA PHE A 279 22.14 1.28 -2.48
C PHE A 279 21.56 -0.14 -2.28
N SER A 280 21.84 -0.72 -1.12
CA SER A 280 21.08 -1.91 -0.69
C SER A 280 19.85 -1.41 0.05
N PRO A 281 18.66 -1.37 -0.57
CA PRO A 281 17.46 -1.32 0.25
C PRO A 281 17.53 -2.57 1.13
N ASP A 282 17.19 -2.41 2.40
CA ASP A 282 17.11 -3.57 3.29
C ASP A 282 15.96 -4.47 2.84
N LEU A 283 16.25 -5.30 1.84
CA LEU A 283 15.32 -6.30 1.30
C LEU A 283 15.03 -7.40 2.31
N SER A 284 15.82 -7.49 3.42
CA SER A 284 15.62 -8.47 4.47
C SER A 284 14.22 -8.34 5.11
N VAL A 285 13.68 -7.13 5.16
CA VAL A 285 12.32 -6.87 5.65
C VAL A 285 11.26 -7.36 4.65
N THR A 286 11.53 -7.23 3.34
CA THR A 286 10.57 -7.65 2.28
C THR A 286 10.56 -9.18 2.14
N GLU A 287 11.70 -9.84 2.23
CA GLU A 287 11.78 -11.31 2.20
C GLU A 287 11.20 -11.94 3.46
N ARG A 288 11.48 -11.39 4.65
CA ARG A 288 10.85 -11.84 5.90
C ARG A 288 9.33 -11.59 5.91
N SER A 289 8.84 -10.56 5.22
CA SER A 289 7.40 -10.31 5.09
C SER A 289 6.68 -11.34 4.22
N GLN A 290 7.33 -11.90 3.21
CA GLN A 290 6.78 -12.98 2.39
C GLN A 290 6.67 -14.29 3.19
N VAL A 291 7.68 -14.60 3.98
CA VAL A 291 7.66 -15.79 4.88
C VAL A 291 6.59 -15.68 5.97
N LEU A 292 6.32 -14.45 6.46
CA LEU A 292 5.27 -14.21 7.47
C LEU A 292 3.84 -14.29 6.92
N LEU A 293 3.64 -14.14 5.59
CA LEU A 293 2.33 -14.29 4.94
C LEU A 293 2.03 -15.75 4.58
N ASP A 294 3.07 -16.57 4.36
CA ASP A 294 2.92 -17.96 3.95
C ASP A 294 2.95 -18.96 5.12
N THR A 295 3.43 -18.55 6.30
CA THR A 295 3.38 -19.36 7.52
C THR A 295 2.60 -18.64 8.60
N PRO A 296 1.58 -19.26 9.23
CA PRO A 296 0.93 -18.65 10.38
C PRO A 296 1.99 -18.36 11.45
N PRO A 297 2.02 -17.16 12.03
CA PRO A 297 3.03 -16.81 13.03
C PRO A 297 3.01 -17.83 14.17
N SER A 298 4.18 -18.25 14.64
CA SER A 298 4.34 -19.26 15.68
C SER A 298 3.54 -18.97 16.96
N TYR A 299 3.24 -17.70 17.27
CA TYR A 299 2.39 -17.33 18.39
C TYR A 299 0.91 -17.70 18.17
N ILE A 300 0.41 -17.78 16.92
CA ILE A 300 -0.96 -18.26 16.64
C ILE A 300 -1.05 -19.76 16.94
N LEU A 301 -0.02 -20.52 16.61
CA LEU A 301 0.08 -21.94 17.00
C LEU A 301 0.22 -22.10 18.51
N GLN A 302 0.97 -21.24 19.19
CA GLN A 302 1.10 -21.23 20.64
C GLN A 302 -0.20 -20.78 21.35
N LEU A 303 -0.92 -19.79 20.82
CA LEU A 303 -2.23 -19.37 21.31
C LEU A 303 -3.29 -20.47 21.10
N SER A 304 -3.30 -21.12 19.94
CA SER A 304 -4.23 -22.24 19.69
C SER A 304 -3.93 -23.45 20.55
N ALA A 305 -2.66 -23.77 20.79
CA ALA A 305 -2.25 -24.83 21.74
C ALA A 305 -2.61 -24.45 23.18
N GLY A 306 -2.42 -23.19 23.58
CA GLY A 306 -2.82 -22.69 24.91
C GLY A 306 -4.33 -22.72 25.12
N ILE A 307 -5.13 -22.35 24.15
CA ILE A 307 -6.60 -22.43 24.22
C ILE A 307 -7.07 -23.88 24.27
N ALA A 308 -6.48 -24.78 23.46
CA ALA A 308 -6.81 -26.20 23.50
C ALA A 308 -6.47 -26.84 24.87
N ALA A 309 -5.32 -26.49 25.47
CA ALA A 309 -4.94 -26.91 26.80
C ALA A 309 -5.89 -26.39 27.89
N ALA A 310 -6.29 -25.10 27.82
CA ALA A 310 -7.22 -24.50 28.76
C ALA A 310 -8.64 -25.14 28.68
N VAL A 311 -9.11 -25.43 27.47
CA VAL A 311 -10.38 -26.15 27.25
C VAL A 311 -10.29 -27.59 27.77
N GLY A 312 -9.17 -28.29 27.53
CA GLY A 312 -8.94 -29.62 28.06
C GLY A 312 -8.95 -29.68 29.60
N ILE A 313 -8.23 -28.75 30.25
CA ILE A 313 -8.21 -28.64 31.71
C ILE A 313 -9.60 -28.31 32.26
N SER A 314 -10.36 -27.43 31.62
CA SER A 314 -11.72 -27.08 32.02
C SER A 314 -12.67 -28.29 31.91
N MET A 315 -12.55 -29.09 30.84
CA MET A 315 -13.37 -30.31 30.69
C MET A 315 -13.04 -31.35 31.75
N VAL A 316 -11.76 -31.52 32.08
CA VAL A 316 -11.34 -32.43 33.15
C VAL A 316 -11.84 -31.97 34.52
N ALA A 317 -11.76 -30.68 34.81
CA ALA A 317 -12.28 -30.08 36.04
C ALA A 317 -13.81 -30.26 36.17
N VAL A 318 -14.56 -30.03 35.10
CA VAL A 318 -16.03 -30.24 35.07
C VAL A 318 -16.36 -31.73 35.23
N TRP A 319 -15.61 -32.64 34.59
CA TRP A 319 -15.79 -34.07 34.72
C TRP A 319 -15.50 -34.51 36.16
N TYR A 320 -14.42 -34.04 36.78
CA TYR A 320 -14.06 -34.35 38.16
C TYR A 320 -15.09 -33.83 39.16
N ALA A 321 -15.61 -32.63 38.97
CA ALA A 321 -16.67 -32.01 39.77
C ALA A 321 -17.99 -32.81 39.67
N LYS A 322 -18.36 -33.31 38.47
CA LYS A 322 -19.52 -34.17 38.25
C LYS A 322 -19.36 -35.56 38.93
N LYS A 323 -18.13 -36.10 38.89
CA LYS A 323 -17.83 -37.40 39.54
C LYS A 323 -17.94 -37.31 41.07
N ARG A 324 -17.49 -36.19 41.67
CA ARG A 324 -17.52 -35.94 43.12
C ARG A 324 -18.95 -35.72 43.67
N ARG A 325 -19.93 -35.39 42.85
CA ARG A 325 -21.36 -35.25 43.24
C ARG A 325 -22.16 -36.54 43.16
N ARG A 326 -21.51 -37.66 42.82
CA ARG A 326 -22.16 -38.98 42.71
C ARG A 326 -21.68 -39.96 43.78
N TRP A 327 -21.02 -39.45 44.82
CA TRP A 327 -20.68 -40.19 46.08
C TRP A 327 -21.26 -39.46 47.27
#